data_fbd43c91084f96802d583daec7fd22fe
#
_entry.id   fbd43c91084f96802d583daec7fd22fe
#
_cell.length_a   1.000
_cell.length_b   1.000
_cell.length_c   1.000
_cell.angle_alpha   90.00
_cell.angle_beta   90.00
_cell.angle_gamma   90.00
#
_symmetry.space_group_name_H-M   'P 1'
#
loop_
_entity.id
_entity.type
_entity.pdbx_description
1 polymer ?
#
loop_
_entity_poly.entity_id
_entity_poly.type
_entity_poly.pdbx_seq_one_letter_code
_entity_poly.pdbx_strand_id
1 'polypeptide(L)'
;MVSLVIRRHAERGSEEGSGRALSAAGHAAARRLRRDAEEFALVVSSPRERARATAVEIAGRVDETSELLGGSPDEALTQQQYDTLRSLQDVLELIAGSEHALSFARQQLATWESIARRLRDGTTALVITHGGNIVLPAALVARRLGQDIAPIPFSHLEGVRVEYAQSWRSVERLSANGHSPIVQTEIPLGGNLSQAVRVGDTVRRRTGPWTPAAQSLLAHLHAVGFTAAPRSLGVDERGRAVLAYLPGEIHGGWPEPMPPWMFDDITTLRRAAELLRRYHDAVLTFRPPPDATWHQVAPGRHELICHNDWSPYNAIFREHDPVVMLDWDHTGPGSRVWDVASSAHTWVPLYPKKSELSLEQKAARLAVFCETYGDVEPGAVLDVLPEQLRLVAQLVRTNADGGDPGAQKLAGWNVPALLREEADLLVRQRSDLMGDRRGARDEQSDPAVG
;
A
#
# COMPACT_ATOMS: atom_id res chain seq x y z
N MET A 1 7.24 17.21 18.22
CA MET A 1 7.00 15.75 18.11
C MET A 1 7.39 15.10 19.42
N VAL A 2 6.58 14.19 19.94
CA VAL A 2 6.79 13.49 21.20
C VAL A 2 6.86 11.98 21.00
N SER A 3 7.49 11.25 21.93
CA SER A 3 7.61 9.79 21.86
C SER A 3 6.93 9.12 23.05
N LEU A 4 6.30 7.98 22.83
CA LEU A 4 5.87 7.07 23.90
C LEU A 4 6.66 5.75 23.76
N VAL A 5 7.33 5.36 24.82
CA VAL A 5 7.94 4.04 25.01
C VAL A 5 6.95 3.20 25.79
N ILE A 6 6.27 2.27 25.12
CA ILE A 6 5.22 1.46 25.71
C ILE A 6 5.70 0.02 25.81
N ARG A 7 5.81 -0.52 27.03
CA ARG A 7 6.37 -1.84 27.27
C ARG A 7 5.44 -2.74 28.08
N ARG A 8 5.49 -4.01 27.80
CA ARG A 8 4.90 -5.05 28.64
C ARG A 8 5.72 -5.15 29.92
N HIS A 9 5.04 -5.33 31.06
CA HIS A 9 5.69 -5.57 32.36
C HIS A 9 6.71 -6.71 32.28
N ALA A 10 7.70 -6.72 33.20
CA ALA A 10 8.68 -7.78 33.33
C ALA A 10 8.06 -9.10 33.82
N GLU A 11 8.86 -10.17 33.80
CA GLU A 11 8.44 -11.49 34.19
C GLU A 11 7.93 -11.53 35.64
N ARG A 12 6.80 -12.21 35.87
CA ARG A 12 6.18 -12.41 37.20
C ARG A 12 6.71 -13.67 37.89
N GLY A 13 6.70 -13.64 39.23
CA GLY A 13 6.97 -14.83 40.05
C GLY A 13 5.90 -15.89 39.89
N SER A 14 6.32 -17.17 40.10
CA SER A 14 5.47 -18.35 39.99
C SER A 14 4.94 -18.89 41.33
N GLU A 15 5.31 -18.27 42.46
CA GLU A 15 4.90 -18.76 43.79
C GLU A 15 3.44 -18.46 44.09
N GLU A 16 2.75 -19.45 44.67
CA GLU A 16 1.35 -19.34 45.17
C GLU A 16 1.28 -18.21 46.20
N GLY A 17 0.52 -17.18 45.92
CA GLY A 17 0.36 -15.96 46.73
C GLY A 17 1.15 -14.75 46.23
N SER A 18 2.27 -14.91 45.54
CA SER A 18 3.10 -13.79 45.01
C SER A 18 2.93 -13.52 43.51
N GLY A 19 2.01 -14.21 42.82
CA GLY A 19 1.81 -14.11 41.34
C GLY A 19 1.47 -12.69 40.84
N ARG A 20 1.45 -11.70 41.71
CA ARG A 20 1.28 -10.27 41.38
C ARG A 20 2.60 -9.52 41.28
N ALA A 21 3.66 -9.98 41.97
CA ALA A 21 4.99 -9.36 42.01
C ALA A 21 5.89 -9.84 40.84
N LEU A 22 6.99 -9.17 40.62
CA LEU A 22 8.02 -9.60 39.65
C LEU A 22 8.83 -10.77 40.22
N SER A 23 9.32 -11.64 39.32
CA SER A 23 10.37 -12.61 39.66
C SER A 23 11.71 -11.90 39.86
N ALA A 24 12.67 -12.56 40.53
CA ALA A 24 14.05 -12.07 40.65
C ALA A 24 14.66 -11.81 39.25
N ALA A 25 14.39 -12.67 38.27
CA ALA A 25 14.82 -12.53 36.88
C ALA A 25 14.14 -11.31 36.23
N GLY A 26 12.84 -11.08 36.50
CA GLY A 26 12.10 -9.93 36.04
C GLY A 26 12.67 -8.60 36.55
N HIS A 27 12.99 -8.53 37.84
CA HIS A 27 13.67 -7.39 38.43
C HIS A 27 15.03 -7.12 37.77
N ALA A 28 15.86 -8.15 37.62
CA ALA A 28 17.19 -8.02 37.02
C ALA A 28 17.11 -7.60 35.54
N ALA A 29 16.14 -8.11 34.79
CA ALA A 29 15.93 -7.73 33.39
C ALA A 29 15.46 -6.28 33.23
N ALA A 30 14.52 -5.83 34.05
CA ALA A 30 14.05 -4.45 34.04
C ALA A 30 15.16 -3.43 34.41
N ARG A 31 16.01 -3.78 35.41
CA ARG A 31 17.19 -2.95 35.77
C ARG A 31 18.19 -2.80 34.64
N ARG A 32 18.37 -3.80 33.76
CA ARG A 32 19.26 -3.67 32.61
C ARG A 32 18.78 -2.58 31.66
N LEU A 33 17.47 -2.46 31.44
CA LEU A 33 16.91 -1.39 30.61
C LEU A 33 17.15 0.01 31.18
N ARG A 34 17.30 0.17 32.49
CA ARG A 34 17.60 1.46 33.11
C ARG A 34 18.96 2.03 32.69
N ARG A 35 19.93 1.19 32.36
CA ARG A 35 21.29 1.64 31.98
C ARG A 35 21.29 2.30 30.60
N ASP A 36 20.38 1.90 29.74
CA ASP A 36 20.24 2.39 28.37
C ASP A 36 19.03 3.33 28.21
N ALA A 37 18.33 3.63 29.33
CA ALA A 37 17.11 4.42 29.28
C ALA A 37 17.43 5.91 29.07
N GLU A 38 16.73 6.50 28.14
CA GLU A 38 16.59 7.93 27.99
C GLU A 38 15.86 8.55 29.21
N GLU A 39 15.97 9.85 29.39
CA GLU A 39 15.23 10.57 30.43
C GLU A 39 13.75 10.64 30.06
N PHE A 40 12.86 10.09 30.91
CA PHE A 40 11.42 10.13 30.71
C PHE A 40 10.81 11.35 31.39
N ALA A 41 10.11 12.18 30.60
CA ALA A 41 9.38 13.35 31.15
C ALA A 41 8.12 12.92 31.94
N LEU A 42 7.56 11.75 31.65
CA LEU A 42 6.38 11.20 32.32
C LEU A 42 6.47 9.67 32.34
N VAL A 43 6.13 9.08 33.51
CA VAL A 43 6.10 7.63 33.70
C VAL A 43 4.71 7.20 34.14
N VAL A 44 3.98 6.52 33.25
CA VAL A 44 2.61 6.04 33.47
C VAL A 44 2.62 4.52 33.55
N SER A 45 1.89 3.96 34.49
CA SER A 45 1.83 2.51 34.69
C SER A 45 0.40 2.01 34.81
N SER A 46 0.18 0.76 34.39
CA SER A 46 -0.95 -0.04 34.89
C SER A 46 -0.94 -0.07 36.43
N PRO A 47 -2.12 -0.09 37.11
CA PRO A 47 -2.20 -0.18 38.55
C PRO A 47 -1.73 -1.53 39.11
N ARG A 48 -1.52 -2.53 38.24
CA ARG A 48 -1.05 -3.87 38.64
C ARG A 48 0.37 -3.80 39.20
N GLU A 49 0.61 -4.45 40.36
CA GLU A 49 1.87 -4.42 41.09
C GLU A 49 3.09 -4.69 40.19
N ARG A 50 3.05 -5.75 39.35
CA ARG A 50 4.13 -6.10 38.42
C ARG A 50 4.48 -4.98 37.41
N ALA A 51 3.47 -4.22 36.96
CA ALA A 51 3.70 -3.13 36.02
C ALA A 51 4.34 -1.93 36.74
N ARG A 52 3.85 -1.58 37.93
CA ARG A 52 4.43 -0.52 38.77
C ARG A 52 5.86 -0.85 39.15
N ALA A 53 6.13 -2.08 39.61
CA ALA A 53 7.49 -2.52 39.94
C ALA A 53 8.42 -2.46 38.70
N THR A 54 7.94 -2.84 37.52
CA THR A 54 8.71 -2.71 36.26
C THR A 54 9.05 -1.24 35.97
N ALA A 55 8.08 -0.32 36.11
CA ALA A 55 8.31 1.09 35.88
C ALA A 55 9.33 1.70 36.87
N VAL A 56 9.26 1.30 38.14
CA VAL A 56 10.24 1.72 39.17
C VAL A 56 11.64 1.18 38.84
N GLU A 57 11.77 -0.07 38.38
CA GLU A 57 13.08 -0.62 38.03
C GLU A 57 13.69 0.07 36.80
N ILE A 58 12.89 0.47 35.81
CA ILE A 58 13.36 1.15 34.59
C ILE A 58 13.62 2.64 34.86
N ALA A 59 12.65 3.39 35.41
CA ALA A 59 12.67 4.84 35.50
C ALA A 59 12.94 5.38 36.91
N GLY A 60 12.98 4.51 37.93
CA GLY A 60 13.14 4.93 39.34
C GLY A 60 11.88 5.46 39.99
N ARG A 61 10.77 5.66 39.23
CA ARG A 61 9.53 6.28 39.73
C ARG A 61 8.31 5.78 38.94
N VAL A 62 7.15 6.09 39.45
CA VAL A 62 5.87 6.08 38.73
C VAL A 62 5.18 7.40 39.05
N ASP A 63 4.90 8.21 38.04
CA ASP A 63 4.24 9.50 38.23
C ASP A 63 2.72 9.33 38.30
N GLU A 64 2.15 8.38 37.51
CA GLU A 64 0.72 8.14 37.43
C GLU A 64 0.40 6.66 37.20
N THR A 65 -0.80 6.26 37.67
CA THR A 65 -1.39 4.96 37.31
C THR A 65 -2.70 5.17 36.58
N SER A 66 -2.99 4.30 35.59
CA SER A 66 -4.24 4.34 34.83
C SER A 66 -4.90 2.98 34.80
N GLU A 67 -6.15 2.91 35.23
CA GLU A 67 -6.98 1.68 35.18
C GLU A 67 -7.16 1.21 33.73
N LEU A 68 -7.19 2.12 32.75
CA LEU A 68 -7.27 1.78 31.33
C LEU A 68 -6.07 0.96 30.84
N LEU A 69 -4.96 0.98 31.55
CA LEU A 69 -3.77 0.17 31.24
C LEU A 69 -3.77 -1.18 32.01
N GLY A 70 -4.85 -1.53 32.70
CA GLY A 70 -4.91 -2.66 33.65
C GLY A 70 -4.94 -4.06 33.06
N GLY A 71 -5.00 -4.22 31.75
CA GLY A 71 -5.08 -5.46 30.99
C GLY A 71 -6.30 -5.45 30.06
N SER A 72 -6.27 -6.27 29.01
CA SER A 72 -7.40 -6.46 28.12
C SER A 72 -8.48 -7.32 28.81
N PRO A 73 -9.78 -6.97 28.63
CA PRO A 73 -10.86 -7.87 28.98
C PRO A 73 -10.85 -9.12 28.09
N ASP A 74 -11.31 -10.25 28.60
CA ASP A 74 -11.35 -11.51 27.85
C ASP A 74 -12.24 -11.44 26.61
N GLU A 75 -13.27 -10.59 26.62
CA GLU A 75 -14.13 -10.33 25.47
C GLU A 75 -13.37 -9.63 24.31
N ALA A 76 -12.33 -8.88 24.63
CA ALA A 76 -11.50 -8.20 23.64
C ALA A 76 -10.35 -9.09 23.16
N LEU A 77 -9.68 -9.79 24.07
CA LEU A 77 -8.54 -10.66 23.76
C LEU A 77 -8.23 -11.59 24.93
N THR A 78 -8.54 -12.87 24.76
CA THR A 78 -8.18 -13.91 25.73
C THR A 78 -6.68 -14.21 25.70
N GLN A 79 -6.15 -14.78 26.79
CA GLN A 79 -4.74 -15.20 26.82
C GLN A 79 -4.44 -16.24 25.72
N GLN A 80 -5.35 -17.18 25.48
CA GLN A 80 -5.18 -18.20 24.44
C GLN A 80 -5.09 -17.55 23.03
N GLN A 81 -5.96 -16.60 22.71
CA GLN A 81 -5.90 -15.86 21.45
C GLN A 81 -4.57 -15.09 21.34
N TYR A 82 -4.16 -14.38 22.41
CA TYR A 82 -2.90 -13.65 22.43
C TYR A 82 -1.71 -14.57 22.11
N ASP A 83 -1.67 -15.76 22.70
CA ASP A 83 -0.57 -16.72 22.52
C ASP A 83 -0.57 -17.37 21.12
N THR A 84 -1.67 -17.29 20.36
CA THR A 84 -1.76 -17.80 18.98
C THR A 84 -1.40 -16.79 17.91
N LEU A 85 -1.34 -15.50 18.22
CA LEU A 85 -0.95 -14.45 17.27
C LEU A 85 0.50 -14.69 16.78
N ARG A 86 0.75 -14.47 15.48
CA ARG A 86 2.07 -14.62 14.86
C ARG A 86 2.47 -13.42 14.00
N SER A 87 1.49 -12.73 13.43
CA SER A 87 1.69 -11.67 12.47
C SER A 87 0.77 -10.46 12.73
N LEU A 88 1.10 -9.33 12.13
CA LEU A 88 0.21 -8.17 12.11
C LEU A 88 -1.15 -8.50 11.52
N GLN A 89 -1.18 -9.37 10.49
CA GLN A 89 -2.41 -9.78 9.84
C GLN A 89 -3.35 -10.52 10.80
N ASP A 90 -2.83 -11.44 11.63
CA ASP A 90 -3.64 -12.17 12.61
C ASP A 90 -4.32 -11.22 13.62
N VAL A 91 -3.59 -10.17 14.02
CA VAL A 91 -4.14 -9.13 14.92
C VAL A 91 -5.24 -8.33 14.25
N LEU A 92 -5.03 -7.95 12.98
CA LEU A 92 -6.01 -7.18 12.22
C LEU A 92 -7.27 -8.00 11.92
N GLU A 93 -7.15 -9.30 11.65
CA GLU A 93 -8.28 -10.22 11.49
C GLU A 93 -9.06 -10.39 12.79
N LEU A 94 -8.37 -10.53 13.92
CA LEU A 94 -9.02 -10.58 15.24
C LEU A 94 -9.79 -9.27 15.52
N ILE A 95 -9.19 -8.10 15.24
CA ILE A 95 -9.84 -6.80 15.42
C ILE A 95 -11.05 -6.67 14.49
N ALA A 96 -10.95 -7.12 13.24
CA ALA A 96 -12.04 -7.06 12.28
C ALA A 96 -13.20 -8.01 12.62
N GLY A 97 -12.89 -9.14 13.24
CA GLY A 97 -13.87 -10.16 13.65
C GLY A 97 -14.52 -9.93 15.01
N SER A 98 -14.08 -8.93 15.81
CA SER A 98 -14.58 -8.69 17.16
C SER A 98 -14.78 -7.20 17.44
N GLU A 99 -16.04 -6.82 17.66
CA GLU A 99 -16.41 -5.45 18.07
C GLU A 99 -15.75 -5.05 19.41
N HIS A 100 -15.65 -5.98 20.34
CA HIS A 100 -14.98 -5.76 21.63
C HIS A 100 -13.48 -5.51 21.44
N ALA A 101 -12.80 -6.28 20.58
CA ALA A 101 -11.38 -6.06 20.29
C ALA A 101 -11.13 -4.69 19.62
N LEU A 102 -11.98 -4.31 18.65
CA LEU A 102 -11.90 -3.01 17.99
C LEU A 102 -12.16 -1.85 18.96
N SER A 103 -13.20 -1.95 19.77
CA SER A 103 -13.55 -0.95 20.79
C SER A 103 -12.40 -0.77 21.78
N PHE A 104 -11.88 -1.88 22.30
CA PHE A 104 -10.73 -1.85 23.22
C PHE A 104 -9.47 -1.27 22.58
N ALA A 105 -9.13 -1.66 21.35
CA ALA A 105 -7.99 -1.10 20.61
C ALA A 105 -8.10 0.43 20.46
N ARG A 106 -9.29 0.95 20.12
CA ARG A 106 -9.57 2.37 20.02
C ARG A 106 -9.45 3.10 21.37
N GLN A 107 -9.96 2.50 22.44
CA GLN A 107 -9.82 3.05 23.79
C GLN A 107 -8.35 3.17 24.22
N GLN A 108 -7.56 2.15 23.91
CA GLN A 108 -6.11 2.18 24.20
C GLN A 108 -5.40 3.26 23.38
N LEU A 109 -5.74 3.42 22.09
CA LEU A 109 -5.18 4.51 21.27
C LEU A 109 -5.53 5.89 21.83
N ALA A 110 -6.77 6.11 22.25
CA ALA A 110 -7.19 7.36 22.88
C ALA A 110 -6.42 7.62 24.19
N THR A 111 -6.11 6.57 24.96
CA THR A 111 -5.28 6.66 26.16
C THR A 111 -3.85 7.08 25.79
N TRP A 112 -3.24 6.47 24.78
CA TRP A 112 -1.92 6.85 24.29
C TRP A 112 -1.87 8.30 23.78
N GLU A 113 -2.87 8.71 23.01
CA GLU A 113 -2.99 10.10 22.53
C GLU A 113 -3.13 11.10 23.70
N SER A 114 -3.92 10.75 24.70
CA SER A 114 -4.07 11.60 25.90
C SER A 114 -2.74 11.79 26.63
N ILE A 115 -1.93 10.74 26.74
CA ILE A 115 -0.59 10.83 27.31
C ILE A 115 0.33 11.69 26.42
N ALA A 116 0.34 11.44 25.11
CA ALA A 116 1.19 12.16 24.15
C ALA A 116 0.90 13.67 24.11
N ARG A 117 -0.38 14.07 24.15
CA ARG A 117 -0.78 15.51 24.15
C ARG A 117 -0.36 16.30 25.39
N ARG A 118 -0.01 15.64 26.47
CA ARG A 118 0.47 16.26 27.72
C ARG A 118 1.98 16.48 27.75
N LEU A 119 2.70 15.87 26.82
CA LEU A 119 4.15 15.99 26.72
C LEU A 119 4.55 17.28 25.99
N ARG A 120 5.70 17.81 26.36
CA ARG A 120 6.37 18.90 25.63
C ARG A 120 7.09 18.29 24.41
N ASP A 121 7.18 19.08 23.35
CA ASP A 121 7.93 18.66 22.16
C ASP A 121 9.36 18.23 22.50
N GLY A 122 9.81 17.16 21.85
CA GLY A 122 11.12 16.56 22.05
C GLY A 122 11.23 15.68 23.30
N THR A 123 10.14 15.44 24.05
CA THR A 123 10.18 14.61 25.26
C THR A 123 9.55 13.24 25.06
N THR A 124 9.91 12.31 25.93
CA THR A 124 9.45 10.91 25.90
C THR A 124 8.70 10.56 27.19
N ALA A 125 7.62 9.80 27.08
CA ALA A 125 6.98 9.12 28.20
C ALA A 125 7.25 7.61 28.20
N LEU A 126 7.40 7.04 29.39
CA LEU A 126 7.39 5.58 29.60
C LEU A 126 5.98 5.14 30.01
N VAL A 127 5.47 4.11 29.33
CA VAL A 127 4.17 3.49 29.65
C VAL A 127 4.39 2.02 29.90
N ILE A 128 4.08 1.52 31.11
CA ILE A 128 4.19 0.08 31.45
C ILE A 128 2.81 -0.53 31.57
N THR A 129 2.53 -1.54 30.75
CA THR A 129 1.20 -2.16 30.66
C THR A 129 1.28 -3.67 30.34
N HIS A 130 0.30 -4.24 29.66
CA HIS A 130 0.13 -5.67 29.36
C HIS A 130 0.08 -5.92 27.84
N GLY A 131 0.26 -7.19 27.44
CA GLY A 131 0.39 -7.55 26.01
C GLY A 131 -0.78 -7.10 25.14
N GLY A 132 -2.02 -7.33 25.54
CA GLY A 132 -3.22 -6.92 24.80
C GLY A 132 -3.35 -5.38 24.66
N ASN A 133 -2.97 -4.62 25.72
CA ASN A 133 -2.97 -3.16 25.69
C ASN A 133 -1.92 -2.58 24.74
N ILE A 134 -0.99 -3.38 24.25
CA ILE A 134 0.04 -2.97 23.28
C ILE A 134 -0.31 -3.48 21.90
N VAL A 135 -0.56 -4.78 21.75
CA VAL A 135 -0.66 -5.41 20.42
C VAL A 135 -1.84 -4.88 19.60
N LEU A 136 -3.02 -4.73 20.20
CA LEU A 136 -4.20 -4.30 19.48
C LEU A 136 -4.10 -2.84 18.98
N PRO A 137 -3.78 -1.83 19.82
CA PRO A 137 -3.63 -0.46 19.34
C PRO A 137 -2.40 -0.27 18.43
N ALA A 138 -1.28 -0.95 18.70
CA ALA A 138 -0.10 -0.88 17.85
C ALA A 138 -0.39 -1.42 16.43
N ALA A 139 -1.22 -2.46 16.29
CA ALA A 139 -1.64 -2.98 15.00
C ALA A 139 -2.44 -1.96 14.18
N LEU A 140 -3.33 -1.18 14.82
CA LEU A 140 -4.07 -0.12 14.13
C LEU A 140 -3.15 1.01 13.66
N VAL A 141 -2.16 1.40 14.48
CA VAL A 141 -1.16 2.41 14.10
C VAL A 141 -0.29 1.88 12.96
N ALA A 142 0.22 0.66 13.08
CA ALA A 142 1.05 0.01 12.09
C ALA A 142 0.34 -0.10 10.73
N ARG A 143 -0.91 -0.56 10.71
CA ARG A 143 -1.74 -0.60 9.49
C ARG A 143 -1.88 0.78 8.85
N ARG A 144 -2.22 1.81 9.64
CA ARG A 144 -2.40 3.18 9.14
C ARG A 144 -1.13 3.75 8.51
N LEU A 145 0.04 3.38 9.05
CA LEU A 145 1.34 3.89 8.63
C LEU A 145 2.05 2.99 7.60
N GLY A 146 1.47 1.83 7.24
CA GLY A 146 2.14 0.83 6.41
C GLY A 146 3.42 0.30 7.04
N GLN A 147 3.44 0.14 8.37
CA GLN A 147 4.56 -0.37 9.16
C GLN A 147 4.24 -1.73 9.76
N ASP A 148 5.26 -2.47 10.22
CA ASP A 148 5.09 -3.74 10.91
C ASP A 148 5.63 -3.67 12.34
N ILE A 149 5.04 -4.48 13.21
CA ILE A 149 5.41 -4.61 14.63
C ILE A 149 5.79 -6.06 14.99
N ALA A 150 5.94 -6.92 13.98
CA ALA A 150 6.34 -8.32 14.20
C ALA A 150 7.77 -8.44 14.78
N PRO A 151 8.10 -9.55 15.44
CA PRO A 151 7.27 -10.70 15.74
C PRO A 151 6.23 -10.43 16.85
N ILE A 152 5.08 -11.10 16.75
CA ILE A 152 3.99 -11.04 17.71
C ILE A 152 3.80 -12.46 18.29
N PRO A 153 3.36 -12.59 19.57
CA PRO A 153 3.07 -11.56 20.56
C PRO A 153 4.31 -10.94 21.20
N PHE A 154 4.11 -9.84 21.93
CA PHE A 154 5.19 -9.22 22.72
C PHE A 154 5.50 -10.06 23.97
N SER A 155 6.77 -10.39 24.16
CA SER A 155 7.28 -11.01 25.38
C SER A 155 7.40 -9.99 26.53
N HIS A 156 7.81 -10.44 27.72
CA HIS A 156 8.06 -9.53 28.84
C HIS A 156 9.11 -8.49 28.49
N LEU A 157 8.90 -7.24 28.90
CA LEU A 157 9.72 -6.04 28.60
C LEU A 157 9.77 -5.62 27.12
N GLU A 158 9.19 -6.39 26.22
CA GLU A 158 9.01 -5.96 24.84
C GLU A 158 7.82 -5.00 24.70
N GLY A 159 7.77 -4.30 23.59
CA GLY A 159 6.71 -3.35 23.33
C GLY A 159 6.92 -2.55 22.05
N VAL A 160 6.48 -1.30 22.06
CA VAL A 160 6.63 -0.40 20.94
C VAL A 160 7.09 0.99 21.37
N ARG A 161 7.84 1.67 20.49
CA ARG A 161 7.99 3.12 20.49
C ARG A 161 7.04 3.67 19.45
N VAL A 162 6.27 4.68 19.82
CA VAL A 162 5.42 5.41 18.88
C VAL A 162 5.74 6.89 18.93
N GLU A 163 5.75 7.55 17.78
CA GLU A 163 5.92 8.98 17.67
C GLU A 163 4.59 9.66 17.32
N TYR A 164 4.34 10.79 17.96
CA TYR A 164 3.10 11.55 17.82
C TYR A 164 3.38 13.04 17.57
N ALA A 165 2.73 13.60 16.53
CA ALA A 165 2.72 15.03 16.23
C ALA A 165 1.35 15.37 15.61
N GLN A 166 0.34 15.64 16.44
CA GLN A 166 -1.08 15.78 16.08
C GLN A 166 -1.71 14.49 15.52
N SER A 167 -0.91 13.59 14.97
CA SER A 167 -1.26 12.23 14.55
C SER A 167 -0.06 11.30 14.78
N TRP A 168 -0.27 9.98 14.70
CA TRP A 168 0.81 8.99 14.76
C TRP A 168 1.72 9.11 13.54
N ARG A 169 3.05 9.08 13.76
CA ARG A 169 4.09 9.23 12.73
C ARG A 169 4.92 7.99 12.53
N SER A 170 5.18 7.23 13.60
CA SER A 170 5.88 5.96 13.53
C SER A 170 5.39 5.01 14.62
N VAL A 171 5.59 3.71 14.39
CA VAL A 171 5.51 2.66 15.41
C VAL A 171 6.65 1.69 15.17
N GLU A 172 7.51 1.54 16.17
CA GLU A 172 8.68 0.67 16.11
C GLU A 172 8.62 -0.35 17.24
N ARG A 173 8.99 -1.61 16.94
CA ARG A 173 9.09 -2.65 17.96
C ARG A 173 10.29 -2.39 18.87
N LEU A 174 10.11 -2.61 20.17
CA LEU A 174 11.16 -2.58 21.19
C LEU A 174 11.44 -3.99 21.71
N SER A 175 12.70 -4.42 21.68
CA SER A 175 13.16 -5.66 22.29
C SER A 175 13.30 -5.54 23.81
N ALA A 176 13.36 -6.70 24.50
CA ALA A 176 13.60 -6.78 25.93
C ALA A 176 14.99 -6.28 26.36
N ASN A 177 15.94 -6.14 25.43
CA ASN A 177 17.32 -5.73 25.70
C ASN A 177 17.62 -4.28 25.29
N GLY A 178 16.60 -3.46 25.08
CA GLY A 178 16.74 -2.02 24.81
C GLY A 178 16.94 -1.65 23.34
N HIS A 179 17.89 -2.22 22.66
CA HIS A 179 18.07 -2.04 21.21
C HIS A 179 17.55 -3.28 20.48
N SER A 180 16.57 -3.11 19.60
CA SER A 180 16.35 -4.13 18.57
C SER A 180 17.54 -4.08 17.61
N PRO A 181 18.17 -5.22 17.27
CA PRO A 181 18.86 -5.28 16.00
C PRO A 181 17.80 -4.89 14.96
N ILE A 182 18.12 -4.02 14.03
CA ILE A 182 17.30 -3.75 12.87
C ILE A 182 17.25 -5.07 12.09
N VAL A 183 16.38 -5.99 12.50
CA VAL A 183 15.86 -6.98 11.57
C VAL A 183 15.01 -6.14 10.64
N GLN A 184 15.52 -5.90 9.45
CA GLN A 184 14.77 -5.22 8.41
C GLN A 184 13.55 -6.09 8.10
N THR A 185 12.44 -5.80 8.78
CA THR A 185 11.21 -6.58 8.67
C THR A 185 10.65 -6.38 7.27
N GLU A 186 10.36 -7.46 6.60
CA GLU A 186 9.71 -7.43 5.28
C GLU A 186 8.21 -7.23 5.49
N ILE A 187 7.70 -6.04 5.13
CA ILE A 187 6.28 -5.69 5.25
C ILE A 187 5.63 -5.92 3.89
N PRO A 188 4.68 -6.86 3.76
CA PRO A 188 3.93 -7.02 2.54
C PRO A 188 3.20 -5.72 2.18
N LEU A 189 3.43 -5.19 0.98
CA LEU A 189 2.77 -3.98 0.51
C LEU A 189 1.41 -4.24 -0.14
N GLY A 190 0.98 -5.49 -0.18
CA GLY A 190 -0.18 -5.90 -0.96
C GLY A 190 0.17 -6.01 -2.45
N GLY A 191 -0.86 -6.01 -3.29
CA GLY A 191 -0.72 -6.27 -4.72
C GLY A 191 -0.89 -7.75 -5.04
N ASN A 192 -1.66 -8.00 -6.11
CA ASN A 192 -2.08 -9.36 -6.41
C ASN A 192 -0.97 -10.21 -7.06
N LEU A 193 0.03 -9.59 -7.67
CA LEU A 193 0.99 -10.25 -8.54
C LEU A 193 2.45 -10.06 -8.13
N SER A 194 2.83 -8.89 -7.62
CA SER A 194 4.24 -8.50 -7.48
C SER A 194 4.94 -9.03 -6.23
N GLN A 195 4.20 -9.55 -5.24
CA GLN A 195 4.74 -9.95 -3.93
C GLN A 195 5.72 -8.91 -3.34
N ALA A 196 5.42 -7.63 -3.55
CA ALA A 196 6.27 -6.55 -3.11
C ALA A 196 6.30 -6.47 -1.59
N VAL A 197 7.49 -6.34 -1.02
CA VAL A 197 7.69 -6.14 0.42
C VAL A 197 8.48 -4.86 0.68
N ARG A 198 8.06 -4.10 1.68
CA ARG A 198 8.83 -2.96 2.17
C ARG A 198 9.89 -3.42 3.16
N VAL A 199 11.09 -2.88 3.04
CA VAL A 199 12.23 -3.12 3.92
C VAL A 199 12.86 -1.77 4.26
N GLY A 200 12.50 -1.20 5.39
CA GLY A 200 12.88 0.17 5.74
C GLY A 200 12.36 1.18 4.71
N ASP A 201 13.26 1.98 4.14
CA ASP A 201 12.95 2.97 3.09
C ASP A 201 13.10 2.42 1.67
N THR A 202 12.99 1.12 1.51
CA THR A 202 13.10 0.44 0.22
C THR A 202 12.01 -0.59 0.01
N VAL A 203 11.73 -0.91 -1.26
CA VAL A 203 10.80 -1.96 -1.69
C VAL A 203 11.58 -3.06 -2.37
N ARG A 204 11.27 -4.31 -2.04
CA ARG A 204 11.80 -5.51 -2.70
C ARG A 204 10.72 -6.11 -3.58
N ARG A 205 11.08 -6.43 -4.82
CA ARG A 205 10.18 -7.04 -5.81
C ARG A 205 10.84 -8.23 -6.47
N ARG A 206 10.02 -9.17 -6.90
CA ARG A 206 10.49 -10.28 -7.75
C ARG A 206 11.15 -9.73 -9.01
N THR A 207 12.20 -10.39 -9.49
CA THR A 207 12.87 -10.10 -10.75
C THR A 207 12.40 -11.03 -11.86
N GLY A 208 12.58 -10.58 -13.10
CA GLY A 208 12.41 -11.36 -14.31
C GLY A 208 13.45 -10.96 -15.38
N PRO A 209 13.41 -11.57 -16.56
CA PRO A 209 14.33 -11.22 -17.65
C PRO A 209 14.31 -9.74 -18.06
N TRP A 210 13.19 -9.06 -17.84
CA TRP A 210 12.98 -7.63 -18.12
C TRP A 210 13.59 -6.70 -17.07
N THR A 211 13.91 -7.20 -15.89
CA THR A 211 14.35 -6.35 -14.76
C THR A 211 15.56 -5.47 -15.08
N PRO A 212 16.62 -5.93 -15.74
CA PRO A 212 17.75 -5.06 -16.08
C PRO A 212 17.36 -3.88 -16.97
N ALA A 213 16.46 -4.10 -17.95
CA ALA A 213 15.97 -3.05 -18.83
C ALA A 213 15.11 -2.04 -18.08
N ALA A 214 14.19 -2.50 -17.25
CA ALA A 214 13.35 -1.64 -16.39
C ALA A 214 14.20 -0.82 -15.39
N GLN A 215 15.21 -1.42 -14.78
CA GLN A 215 16.14 -0.69 -13.89
C GLN A 215 16.96 0.36 -14.62
N SER A 216 17.44 0.06 -15.84
CA SER A 216 18.14 1.03 -16.69
C SER A 216 17.23 2.21 -17.06
N LEU A 217 15.96 1.94 -17.38
CA LEU A 217 14.95 2.98 -17.63
C LEU A 217 14.73 3.86 -16.39
N LEU A 218 14.52 3.27 -15.22
CA LEU A 218 14.33 4.02 -13.97
C LEU A 218 15.55 4.87 -13.60
N ALA A 219 16.76 4.36 -13.84
CA ALA A 219 17.99 5.12 -13.63
C ALA A 219 18.08 6.32 -14.58
N HIS A 220 17.71 6.16 -15.87
CA HIS A 220 17.61 7.24 -16.83
C HIS A 220 16.58 8.29 -16.40
N LEU A 221 15.36 7.88 -16.05
CA LEU A 221 14.29 8.79 -15.59
C LEU A 221 14.75 9.64 -14.40
N HIS A 222 15.43 9.01 -13.45
CA HIS A 222 16.03 9.74 -12.33
C HIS A 222 17.09 10.75 -12.79
N ALA A 223 17.96 10.38 -13.73
CA ALA A 223 19.04 11.23 -14.24
C ALA A 223 18.52 12.46 -15.00
N VAL A 224 17.37 12.33 -15.70
CA VAL A 224 16.73 13.46 -16.40
C VAL A 224 15.76 14.25 -15.53
N GLY A 225 15.68 13.94 -14.22
CA GLY A 225 14.85 14.68 -13.26
C GLY A 225 13.36 14.30 -13.24
N PHE A 226 12.98 13.16 -13.82
CA PHE A 226 11.62 12.65 -13.70
C PHE A 226 11.44 11.97 -12.33
N THR A 227 10.88 12.71 -11.37
CA THR A 227 10.73 12.28 -9.97
C THR A 227 9.46 11.48 -9.68
N ALA A 228 8.58 11.32 -10.68
CA ALA A 228 7.33 10.58 -10.55
C ALA A 228 7.49 9.06 -10.79
N ALA A 229 8.69 8.52 -10.59
CA ALA A 229 9.01 7.11 -10.65
C ALA A 229 9.90 6.72 -9.46
N PRO A 230 9.83 5.48 -8.94
CA PRO A 230 10.74 5.04 -7.88
C PRO A 230 12.18 4.95 -8.39
N ARG A 231 13.14 5.36 -7.57
CA ARG A 231 14.55 5.20 -7.90
C ARG A 231 14.96 3.74 -7.80
N SER A 232 15.60 3.20 -8.84
CA SER A 232 16.23 1.88 -8.79
C SER A 232 17.48 1.91 -7.92
N LEU A 233 17.64 0.93 -7.04
CA LEU A 233 18.76 0.75 -6.11
C LEU A 233 19.50 -0.57 -6.37
N GLY A 234 19.21 -1.25 -7.48
CA GLY A 234 19.87 -2.50 -7.89
C GLY A 234 19.09 -3.74 -7.46
N VAL A 235 19.83 -4.79 -7.12
CA VAL A 235 19.29 -6.11 -6.75
C VAL A 235 19.89 -6.53 -5.42
N ASP A 236 19.10 -7.12 -4.52
CA ASP A 236 19.58 -7.61 -3.23
C ASP A 236 20.25 -9.01 -3.35
N GLU A 237 20.82 -9.49 -2.24
CA GLU A 237 21.48 -10.79 -2.15
C GLU A 237 20.57 -11.99 -2.44
N ARG A 238 19.24 -11.79 -2.36
CA ARG A 238 18.23 -12.80 -2.71
C ARG A 238 17.77 -12.70 -4.17
N GLY A 239 18.41 -11.85 -4.98
CA GLY A 239 18.06 -11.64 -6.38
C GLY A 239 16.79 -10.84 -6.61
N ARG A 240 16.30 -10.05 -5.63
CA ARG A 240 15.11 -9.21 -5.75
C ARG A 240 15.47 -7.79 -6.16
N ALA A 241 14.70 -7.19 -7.03
CA ALA A 241 14.84 -5.78 -7.39
C ALA A 241 14.59 -4.89 -6.17
N VAL A 242 15.44 -3.90 -5.99
CA VAL A 242 15.41 -2.92 -4.89
C VAL A 242 15.04 -1.56 -5.44
N LEU A 243 13.95 -0.99 -4.95
CA LEU A 243 13.47 0.34 -5.31
C LEU A 243 13.40 1.22 -4.06
N ALA A 244 13.54 2.52 -4.21
CA ALA A 244 13.25 3.46 -3.12
C ALA A 244 11.76 3.41 -2.78
N TYR A 245 11.43 3.38 -1.49
CA TYR A 245 10.05 3.51 -1.02
C TYR A 245 9.58 4.96 -1.17
N LEU A 246 8.41 5.13 -1.75
CA LEU A 246 7.76 6.43 -1.90
C LEU A 246 6.48 6.44 -1.08
N PRO A 247 6.34 7.38 -0.13
CA PRO A 247 5.14 7.46 0.70
C PRO A 247 3.96 8.07 -0.06
N GLY A 248 2.76 7.61 0.24
CA GLY A 248 1.50 8.08 -0.31
C GLY A 248 0.44 6.98 -0.28
N GLU A 249 -0.72 7.27 -0.82
CA GLU A 249 -1.86 6.38 -0.82
C GLU A 249 -1.94 5.60 -2.13
N ILE A 250 -2.26 4.32 -2.05
CA ILE A 250 -2.55 3.44 -3.20
C ILE A 250 -3.99 2.99 -3.04
N HIS A 251 -4.78 3.06 -4.11
CA HIS A 251 -6.19 2.73 -4.10
C HIS A 251 -6.52 1.63 -5.09
N GLY A 252 -7.41 0.74 -4.66
CA GLY A 252 -7.97 -0.30 -5.50
C GLY A 252 -6.98 -1.37 -5.93
N GLY A 253 -7.33 -2.06 -6.97
CA GLY A 253 -6.67 -3.23 -7.48
C GLY A 253 -7.63 -4.42 -7.43
N TRP A 254 -7.63 -5.23 -8.50
CA TRP A 254 -8.53 -6.38 -8.55
C TRP A 254 -8.32 -7.31 -7.33
N PRO A 255 -9.37 -7.73 -6.57
CA PRO A 255 -10.81 -7.48 -6.84
C PRO A 255 -11.38 -6.22 -6.16
N GLU A 256 -10.58 -5.38 -5.50
CA GLU A 256 -11.07 -4.19 -4.79
C GLU A 256 -11.54 -3.11 -5.77
N PRO A 257 -12.73 -2.51 -5.54
CA PRO A 257 -13.22 -1.44 -6.39
C PRO A 257 -12.39 -0.17 -6.21
N MET A 258 -12.31 0.64 -7.27
CA MET A 258 -11.78 1.99 -7.19
C MET A 258 -12.71 2.87 -6.35
N PRO A 259 -12.20 3.81 -5.56
CA PRO A 259 -13.03 4.74 -4.83
C PRO A 259 -13.84 5.62 -5.80
N PRO A 260 -15.12 5.93 -5.49
CA PRO A 260 -16.00 6.68 -6.39
C PRO A 260 -15.43 8.04 -6.85
N TRP A 261 -14.77 8.78 -5.95
CA TRP A 261 -14.18 10.09 -6.26
C TRP A 261 -13.22 10.04 -7.46
N MET A 262 -12.59 8.91 -7.73
CA MET A 262 -11.64 8.76 -8.85
C MET A 262 -12.33 8.90 -10.22
N PHE A 263 -13.63 8.62 -10.27
CA PHE A 263 -14.44 8.76 -11.47
C PHE A 263 -15.26 10.06 -11.50
N ASP A 264 -15.52 10.64 -10.33
CA ASP A 264 -16.27 11.89 -10.19
C ASP A 264 -15.35 13.11 -10.44
N ASP A 265 -14.07 13.02 -10.07
CA ASP A 265 -13.11 14.11 -10.20
C ASP A 265 -12.38 14.07 -11.56
N ILE A 266 -12.76 14.99 -12.46
CA ILE A 266 -12.11 15.16 -13.77
C ILE A 266 -10.67 15.68 -13.64
N THR A 267 -10.33 16.34 -12.52
CA THR A 267 -8.99 16.87 -12.25
C THR A 267 -7.98 15.73 -12.09
N THR A 268 -8.36 14.70 -11.36
CA THR A 268 -7.54 13.48 -11.22
C THR A 268 -7.24 12.84 -12.58
N LEU A 269 -8.23 12.76 -13.46
CA LEU A 269 -8.05 12.25 -14.83
C LEU A 269 -7.06 13.08 -15.65
N ARG A 270 -7.19 14.42 -15.59
CA ARG A 270 -6.25 15.35 -16.25
C ARG A 270 -4.82 15.18 -15.72
N ARG A 271 -4.64 15.10 -14.40
CA ARG A 271 -3.34 14.89 -13.78
C ARG A 271 -2.69 13.57 -14.22
N ALA A 272 -3.49 12.51 -14.35
CA ALA A 272 -3.00 11.22 -14.86
C ALA A 272 -2.52 11.31 -16.31
N ALA A 273 -3.25 12.01 -17.17
CA ALA A 273 -2.86 12.23 -18.57
C ALA A 273 -1.61 13.13 -18.71
N GLU A 274 -1.53 14.22 -17.92
CA GLU A 274 -0.35 15.09 -17.83
C GLU A 274 0.89 14.32 -17.38
N LEU A 275 0.74 13.43 -16.39
CA LEU A 275 1.84 12.63 -15.87
C LEU A 275 2.36 11.63 -16.92
N LEU A 276 1.45 10.97 -17.66
CA LEU A 276 1.82 10.11 -18.78
C LEU A 276 2.57 10.89 -19.86
N ARG A 277 2.11 12.10 -20.21
CA ARG A 277 2.80 12.96 -21.19
C ARG A 277 4.19 13.31 -20.71
N ARG A 278 4.35 13.73 -19.48
CA ARG A 278 5.66 14.05 -18.89
C ARG A 278 6.61 12.85 -18.89
N TYR A 279 6.09 11.65 -18.62
CA TYR A 279 6.87 10.42 -18.74
C TYR A 279 7.34 10.21 -20.17
N HIS A 280 6.43 10.28 -21.15
CA HIS A 280 6.77 10.10 -22.57
C HIS A 280 7.80 11.10 -23.06
N ASP A 281 7.76 12.33 -22.59
CA ASP A 281 8.76 13.34 -22.96
C ASP A 281 10.11 13.05 -22.28
N ALA A 282 10.12 12.59 -21.03
CA ALA A 282 11.35 12.23 -20.31
C ALA A 282 12.05 11.01 -20.90
N VAL A 283 11.31 10.04 -21.46
CA VAL A 283 11.88 8.80 -21.99
C VAL A 283 12.44 8.91 -23.42
N LEU A 284 12.17 9.99 -24.16
CA LEU A 284 12.61 10.16 -25.55
C LEU A 284 14.13 10.08 -25.72
N THR A 285 14.89 10.50 -24.72
CA THR A 285 16.37 10.46 -24.74
C THR A 285 16.96 9.16 -24.21
N PHE A 286 16.12 8.25 -23.72
CA PHE A 286 16.56 6.96 -23.25
C PHE A 286 17.12 6.10 -24.38
N ARG A 287 18.23 5.43 -24.11
CA ARG A 287 18.84 4.46 -25.01
C ARG A 287 18.88 3.12 -24.27
N PRO A 288 18.02 2.17 -24.62
CA PRO A 288 18.02 0.87 -23.97
C PRO A 288 19.34 0.14 -24.20
N PRO A 289 19.78 -0.69 -23.25
CA PRO A 289 20.91 -1.61 -23.47
C PRO A 289 20.69 -2.45 -24.72
N PRO A 290 21.76 -2.81 -25.46
CA PRO A 290 21.63 -3.59 -26.70
C PRO A 290 20.97 -4.96 -26.52
N ASP A 291 21.09 -5.55 -25.34
CA ASP A 291 20.57 -6.84 -24.92
C ASP A 291 19.29 -6.71 -24.08
N ALA A 292 18.65 -5.55 -24.09
CA ALA A 292 17.44 -5.30 -23.30
C ALA A 292 16.33 -6.30 -23.65
N THR A 293 15.87 -7.00 -22.63
CA THR A 293 14.67 -7.86 -22.71
C THR A 293 13.51 -7.10 -22.08
N TRP A 294 12.37 -7.09 -22.75
CA TRP A 294 11.17 -6.41 -22.31
C TRP A 294 10.05 -7.40 -22.01
N HIS A 295 9.23 -7.09 -21.02
CA HIS A 295 8.08 -7.92 -20.70
C HIS A 295 7.01 -7.87 -21.80
N GLN A 296 6.83 -6.70 -22.40
CA GLN A 296 5.87 -6.47 -23.47
C GLN A 296 6.51 -5.61 -24.57
N VAL A 297 6.26 -6.00 -25.84
CA VAL A 297 6.66 -5.22 -27.00
C VAL A 297 5.40 -5.00 -27.83
N ALA A 298 5.07 -3.74 -28.08
CA ALA A 298 3.92 -3.38 -28.90
C ALA A 298 4.16 -3.76 -30.39
N PRO A 299 3.15 -4.12 -31.13
CA PRO A 299 3.28 -4.31 -32.58
C PRO A 299 3.52 -2.97 -33.30
N GLY A 300 4.11 -3.03 -34.49
CA GLY A 300 4.28 -1.88 -35.37
C GLY A 300 5.48 -0.98 -35.02
N ARG A 301 5.30 0.34 -35.16
CA ARG A 301 6.38 1.31 -34.97
C ARG A 301 6.63 1.59 -33.49
N HIS A 302 7.90 1.58 -33.10
CA HIS A 302 8.32 1.93 -31.76
C HIS A 302 8.86 3.39 -31.75
N GLU A 303 8.22 4.23 -30.96
CA GLU A 303 8.57 5.66 -30.83
C GLU A 303 9.29 5.93 -29.50
N LEU A 304 8.95 5.14 -28.47
CA LEU A 304 9.46 5.29 -27.11
C LEU A 304 9.34 3.96 -26.34
N ILE A 305 9.74 3.96 -25.09
CA ILE A 305 9.43 2.87 -24.17
C ILE A 305 8.13 3.23 -23.45
N CYS A 306 7.08 2.44 -23.67
CA CYS A 306 5.78 2.54 -23.04
C CYS A 306 5.83 2.05 -21.60
N HIS A 307 4.97 2.58 -20.74
CA HIS A 307 4.70 2.02 -19.41
C HIS A 307 3.88 0.72 -19.50
N ASN A 308 2.90 0.70 -20.40
CA ASN A 308 1.97 -0.39 -20.69
C ASN A 308 1.00 -0.77 -19.56
N ASP A 309 1.14 -0.19 -18.35
CA ASP A 309 0.26 -0.47 -17.21
C ASP A 309 0.08 0.76 -16.29
N TRP A 310 0.02 1.96 -16.91
CA TRP A 310 -0.32 3.18 -16.16
C TRP A 310 -1.80 3.19 -15.80
N SER A 311 -2.10 2.74 -14.59
CA SER A 311 -3.45 2.51 -14.08
C SER A 311 -3.63 3.19 -12.72
N PRO A 312 -4.87 3.50 -12.31
CA PRO A 312 -5.13 4.07 -10.98
C PRO A 312 -4.56 3.25 -9.82
N TYR A 313 -4.59 1.91 -9.92
CA TYR A 313 -4.03 1.01 -8.90
C TYR A 313 -2.50 0.91 -8.94
N ASN A 314 -1.85 1.45 -9.96
CA ASN A 314 -0.40 1.60 -10.09
C ASN A 314 0.03 3.06 -9.90
N ALA A 315 -0.74 3.84 -9.17
CA ALA A 315 -0.45 5.22 -8.82
C ALA A 315 -0.29 5.39 -7.31
N ILE A 316 0.68 6.23 -6.90
CA ILE A 316 0.66 6.82 -5.57
C ILE A 316 -0.08 8.14 -5.65
N PHE A 317 -1.05 8.32 -4.75
CA PHE A 317 -1.82 9.54 -4.61
C PHE A 317 -1.35 10.35 -3.41
N ARG A 318 -1.43 11.67 -3.54
CA ARG A 318 -1.40 12.63 -2.44
C ARG A 318 -2.68 13.44 -2.53
N GLU A 319 -3.54 13.29 -1.54
CA GLU A 319 -4.94 13.68 -1.67
C GLU A 319 -5.58 12.95 -2.86
N HIS A 320 -6.04 13.65 -3.90
CA HIS A 320 -6.59 13.04 -5.11
C HIS A 320 -5.66 13.10 -6.33
N ASP A 321 -4.44 13.63 -6.17
CA ASP A 321 -3.48 13.76 -7.26
C ASP A 321 -2.61 12.50 -7.42
N PRO A 322 -2.59 11.85 -8.59
CA PRO A 322 -1.64 10.79 -8.90
C PRO A 322 -0.26 11.38 -9.15
N VAL A 323 0.65 11.21 -8.20
CA VAL A 323 1.97 11.87 -8.21
C VAL A 323 3.13 10.95 -8.56
N VAL A 324 2.95 9.63 -8.53
CA VAL A 324 3.98 8.63 -8.85
C VAL A 324 3.38 7.48 -9.64
N MET A 325 4.10 7.05 -10.67
CA MET A 325 3.83 5.84 -11.45
C MET A 325 4.56 4.66 -10.83
N LEU A 326 3.84 3.57 -10.60
CA LEU A 326 4.36 2.30 -10.06
C LEU A 326 4.25 1.18 -11.09
N ASP A 327 4.86 0.05 -10.78
CA ASP A 327 4.82 -1.19 -11.57
C ASP A 327 5.40 -1.09 -12.99
N TRP A 328 6.71 -0.85 -13.04
CA TRP A 328 7.49 -0.68 -14.26
C TRP A 328 7.88 -1.99 -14.95
N ASP A 329 7.35 -3.13 -14.52
CA ASP A 329 7.71 -4.44 -15.06
C ASP A 329 7.15 -4.66 -16.48
N HIS A 330 6.01 -4.03 -16.79
CA HIS A 330 5.35 -4.16 -18.10
C HIS A 330 5.93 -3.25 -19.19
N THR A 331 6.96 -2.45 -18.86
CA THR A 331 7.55 -1.51 -19.81
C THR A 331 8.11 -2.21 -21.04
N GLY A 332 8.06 -1.50 -22.17
CA GLY A 332 8.63 -1.99 -23.41
C GLY A 332 8.40 -1.08 -24.61
N PRO A 333 9.09 -1.33 -25.73
CA PRO A 333 8.99 -0.52 -26.93
C PRO A 333 7.57 -0.46 -27.51
N GLY A 334 7.13 0.73 -27.87
CA GLY A 334 5.82 0.95 -28.48
C GLY A 334 5.60 2.38 -28.99
N SER A 335 4.38 2.69 -29.37
CA SER A 335 3.98 4.02 -29.80
C SER A 335 3.26 4.79 -28.70
N ARG A 336 3.21 6.12 -28.81
CA ARG A 336 2.46 6.97 -27.87
C ARG A 336 0.98 6.55 -27.77
N VAL A 337 0.33 6.32 -28.90
CA VAL A 337 -1.08 5.91 -28.92
C VAL A 337 -1.30 4.57 -28.25
N TRP A 338 -0.33 3.65 -28.32
CA TRP A 338 -0.39 2.36 -27.66
C TRP A 338 -0.44 2.51 -26.13
N ASP A 339 0.43 3.33 -25.55
CA ASP A 339 0.49 3.54 -24.11
C ASP A 339 -0.68 4.40 -23.58
N VAL A 340 -1.12 5.38 -24.38
CA VAL A 340 -2.34 6.17 -24.10
C VAL A 340 -3.57 5.26 -24.08
N ALA A 341 -3.68 4.30 -25.01
CA ALA A 341 -4.79 3.35 -25.04
C ALA A 341 -4.82 2.44 -23.81
N SER A 342 -3.66 1.88 -23.42
CA SER A 342 -3.53 1.11 -22.18
C SER A 342 -3.98 1.91 -20.97
N SER A 343 -3.52 3.14 -20.85
CA SER A 343 -3.83 4.03 -19.72
C SER A 343 -5.31 4.44 -19.73
N ALA A 344 -5.85 4.83 -20.87
CA ALA A 344 -7.26 5.23 -21.01
C ALA A 344 -8.22 4.08 -20.66
N HIS A 345 -7.86 2.82 -20.92
CA HIS A 345 -8.67 1.67 -20.56
C HIS A 345 -9.11 1.68 -19.08
N THR A 346 -8.20 2.05 -18.19
CA THR A 346 -8.43 2.03 -16.74
C THR A 346 -8.76 3.41 -16.14
N TRP A 347 -8.13 4.50 -16.62
CA TRP A 347 -8.40 5.84 -16.12
C TRP A 347 -9.74 6.42 -16.60
N VAL A 348 -10.21 6.01 -17.80
CA VAL A 348 -11.54 6.39 -18.34
C VAL A 348 -12.63 5.38 -17.99
N PRO A 349 -12.34 4.30 -17.31
CA PRO A 349 -12.91 2.96 -17.20
C PRO A 349 -13.74 2.53 -18.44
N LEU A 350 -13.05 2.30 -19.54
CA LEU A 350 -13.68 1.84 -20.80
C LEU A 350 -14.23 0.41 -20.74
N TYR A 351 -13.92 -0.34 -19.69
CA TYR A 351 -14.47 -1.68 -19.46
C TYR A 351 -15.96 -1.64 -19.06
N PRO A 352 -16.78 -2.64 -19.50
CA PRO A 352 -18.22 -2.55 -19.40
C PRO A 352 -18.84 -2.92 -18.05
N LYS A 353 -18.22 -3.83 -17.29
CA LYS A 353 -18.93 -4.53 -16.20
C LYS A 353 -18.73 -3.91 -14.78
N LYS A 354 -17.89 -2.89 -14.61
CA LYS A 354 -17.51 -2.37 -13.29
C LYS A 354 -17.55 -0.86 -13.18
N SER A 355 -18.10 -0.18 -14.18
CA SER A 355 -18.22 1.25 -14.20
C SER A 355 -19.68 1.63 -14.31
N GLU A 356 -20.17 2.45 -13.39
CA GLU A 356 -21.52 3.04 -13.43
C GLU A 356 -21.64 4.15 -14.48
N LEU A 357 -20.54 4.50 -15.17
CA LEU A 357 -20.52 5.57 -16.18
C LEU A 357 -21.26 5.15 -17.46
N SER A 358 -22.10 6.04 -17.97
CA SER A 358 -22.72 5.91 -19.29
C SER A 358 -21.68 5.99 -20.41
N LEU A 359 -22.02 5.51 -21.61
CA LEU A 359 -21.15 5.64 -22.79
C LEU A 359 -20.82 7.11 -23.11
N GLU A 360 -21.76 8.02 -22.93
CA GLU A 360 -21.55 9.46 -23.11
C GLU A 360 -20.54 10.01 -22.10
N GLN A 361 -20.63 9.61 -20.83
CA GLN A 361 -19.65 10.00 -19.82
C GLN A 361 -18.26 9.43 -20.13
N LYS A 362 -18.18 8.18 -20.59
CA LYS A 362 -16.90 7.56 -21.02
C LYS A 362 -16.32 8.28 -22.23
N ALA A 363 -17.14 8.63 -23.22
CA ALA A 363 -16.72 9.42 -24.39
C ALA A 363 -16.17 10.80 -24.00
N ALA A 364 -16.87 11.50 -23.12
CA ALA A 364 -16.42 12.79 -22.60
C ALA A 364 -15.10 12.69 -21.84
N ARG A 365 -14.95 11.69 -20.98
CA ARG A 365 -13.71 11.44 -20.23
C ARG A 365 -12.55 11.05 -21.14
N LEU A 366 -12.80 10.23 -22.16
CA LEU A 366 -11.79 9.86 -23.17
C LEU A 366 -11.29 11.09 -23.93
N ALA A 367 -12.22 11.96 -24.35
CA ALA A 367 -11.86 13.22 -25.01
C ALA A 367 -10.98 14.10 -24.11
N VAL A 368 -11.35 14.26 -22.83
CA VAL A 368 -10.54 15.02 -21.85
C VAL A 368 -9.17 14.40 -21.64
N PHE A 369 -9.07 13.07 -21.57
CA PHE A 369 -7.79 12.38 -21.38
C PHE A 369 -6.86 12.61 -22.57
N CYS A 370 -7.37 12.44 -23.80
CA CYS A 370 -6.61 12.64 -25.04
C CYS A 370 -6.24 14.11 -25.24
N GLU A 371 -7.18 15.05 -25.03
CA GLU A 371 -6.92 16.49 -25.10
C GLU A 371 -5.81 16.92 -24.14
N THR A 372 -5.88 16.44 -22.89
CA THR A 372 -4.90 16.78 -21.85
C THR A 372 -3.53 16.17 -22.13
N TYR A 373 -3.50 14.93 -22.61
CA TYR A 373 -2.25 14.28 -23.03
C TYR A 373 -1.64 15.01 -24.24
N GLY A 374 -2.45 15.41 -25.22
CA GLY A 374 -2.05 16.03 -26.49
C GLY A 374 -1.54 15.03 -27.54
N ASP A 375 -1.66 15.40 -28.80
CA ASP A 375 -1.16 14.65 -29.99
C ASP A 375 -1.73 13.23 -30.17
N VAL A 376 -2.81 12.85 -29.48
CA VAL A 376 -3.51 11.56 -29.63
C VAL A 376 -5.01 11.79 -29.65
N GLU A 377 -5.64 11.35 -30.73
CA GLU A 377 -7.09 11.47 -30.91
C GLU A 377 -7.84 10.30 -30.25
N PRO A 378 -9.04 10.51 -29.69
CA PRO A 378 -9.89 9.46 -29.12
C PRO A 378 -10.13 8.28 -30.07
N GLY A 379 -10.32 8.57 -31.37
CA GLY A 379 -10.50 7.54 -32.40
C GLY A 379 -9.32 6.60 -32.54
N ALA A 380 -8.10 7.13 -32.49
CA ALA A 380 -6.88 6.35 -32.54
C ALA A 380 -6.73 5.41 -31.32
N VAL A 381 -7.12 5.88 -30.13
CA VAL A 381 -7.17 5.07 -28.90
C VAL A 381 -8.13 3.91 -29.06
N LEU A 382 -9.36 4.17 -29.55
CA LEU A 382 -10.39 3.16 -29.76
C LEU A 382 -10.06 2.15 -30.88
N ASP A 383 -9.22 2.52 -31.83
CA ASP A 383 -8.73 1.63 -32.88
C ASP A 383 -7.66 0.66 -32.37
N VAL A 384 -6.78 1.11 -31.48
CA VAL A 384 -5.65 0.35 -30.93
C VAL A 384 -6.05 -0.53 -29.75
N LEU A 385 -6.90 -0.04 -28.85
CA LEU A 385 -7.21 -0.70 -27.58
C LEU A 385 -7.75 -2.14 -27.73
N PRO A 386 -8.66 -2.48 -28.66
CA PRO A 386 -9.13 -3.87 -28.82
C PRO A 386 -8.02 -4.87 -29.19
N GLU A 387 -7.05 -4.46 -30.01
CA GLU A 387 -5.90 -5.27 -30.36
C GLU A 387 -5.00 -5.50 -29.14
N GLN A 388 -4.74 -4.43 -28.39
CA GLN A 388 -3.95 -4.47 -27.17
C GLN A 388 -4.54 -5.42 -26.12
N LEU A 389 -5.84 -5.34 -25.87
CA LEU A 389 -6.51 -6.25 -24.92
C LEU A 389 -6.42 -7.72 -25.34
N ARG A 390 -6.53 -8.01 -26.64
CA ARG A 390 -6.35 -9.37 -27.16
C ARG A 390 -4.92 -9.86 -27.00
N LEU A 391 -3.92 -8.98 -27.23
CA LEU A 391 -2.51 -9.29 -27.01
C LEU A 391 -2.23 -9.60 -25.55
N VAL A 392 -2.70 -8.76 -24.62
CA VAL A 392 -2.53 -8.98 -23.17
C VAL A 392 -3.21 -10.29 -22.75
N ALA A 393 -4.42 -10.58 -23.25
CA ALA A 393 -5.10 -11.85 -23.00
C ALA A 393 -4.30 -13.07 -23.47
N GLN A 394 -3.60 -12.95 -24.58
CA GLN A 394 -2.72 -14.01 -25.10
C GLN A 394 -1.46 -14.15 -24.24
N LEU A 395 -0.81 -13.03 -23.87
CA LEU A 395 0.39 -13.03 -23.02
C LEU A 395 0.12 -13.67 -21.66
N VAL A 396 -1.01 -13.34 -21.02
CA VAL A 396 -1.41 -13.96 -19.74
C VAL A 396 -1.54 -15.48 -19.90
N ARG A 397 -2.14 -15.98 -20.96
CA ARG A 397 -2.23 -17.43 -21.22
C ARG A 397 -0.86 -18.07 -21.42
N THR A 398 -0.04 -17.50 -22.32
CA THR A 398 1.28 -18.04 -22.64
C THR A 398 2.17 -18.08 -21.37
N ASN A 399 2.15 -17.03 -20.55
CA ASN A 399 2.92 -16.98 -19.32
C ASN A 399 2.38 -17.93 -18.25
N ALA A 400 1.06 -18.12 -18.17
CA ALA A 400 0.44 -19.10 -17.27
C ALA A 400 0.82 -20.53 -17.65
N ASP A 401 0.79 -20.86 -18.94
CA ASP A 401 1.24 -22.15 -19.47
C ASP A 401 2.74 -22.37 -19.25
N GLY A 402 3.53 -21.29 -19.28
CA GLY A 402 4.95 -21.25 -18.93
C GLY A 402 5.26 -21.33 -17.43
N GLY A 403 4.22 -21.43 -16.58
CA GLY A 403 4.36 -21.62 -15.13
C GLY A 403 4.55 -20.33 -14.33
N ASP A 404 4.32 -19.13 -14.91
CA ASP A 404 4.36 -17.88 -14.15
C ASP A 404 3.20 -17.82 -13.13
N PRO A 405 3.48 -17.72 -11.81
CA PRO A 405 2.44 -17.78 -10.79
C PRO A 405 1.45 -16.60 -10.85
N GLY A 406 1.91 -15.41 -11.26
CA GLY A 406 1.05 -14.24 -11.44
C GLY A 406 0.07 -14.44 -12.60
N ALA A 407 0.58 -14.90 -13.73
CA ALA A 407 -0.23 -15.19 -14.89
C ALA A 407 -1.21 -16.35 -14.64
N GLN A 408 -0.81 -17.40 -13.90
CA GLN A 408 -1.70 -18.49 -13.47
C GLN A 408 -2.85 -17.97 -12.61
N LYS A 409 -2.58 -17.03 -11.69
CA LYS A 409 -3.62 -16.40 -10.87
C LYS A 409 -4.60 -15.60 -11.72
N LEU A 410 -4.11 -14.80 -12.67
CA LEU A 410 -4.94 -14.04 -13.62
C LEU A 410 -5.78 -14.98 -14.51
N ALA A 411 -5.19 -16.06 -15.00
CA ALA A 411 -5.91 -17.07 -15.77
C ALA A 411 -7.00 -17.76 -14.93
N GLY A 412 -6.72 -18.08 -13.67
CA GLY A 412 -7.69 -18.61 -12.71
C GLY A 412 -8.87 -17.65 -12.42
N TRP A 413 -8.66 -16.36 -12.51
CA TRP A 413 -9.72 -15.34 -12.44
C TRP A 413 -10.43 -15.09 -13.78
N ASN A 414 -10.13 -15.87 -14.80
CA ASN A 414 -10.70 -15.75 -16.15
C ASN A 414 -10.38 -14.42 -16.87
N VAL A 415 -9.34 -13.71 -16.45
CA VAL A 415 -8.94 -12.40 -17.03
C VAL A 415 -8.76 -12.46 -18.55
N PRO A 416 -8.12 -13.51 -19.16
CA PRO A 416 -7.98 -13.59 -20.61
C PRO A 416 -9.30 -13.62 -21.39
N ALA A 417 -10.35 -14.22 -20.84
CA ALA A 417 -11.66 -14.21 -21.48
C ALA A 417 -12.35 -12.85 -21.34
N LEU A 418 -12.26 -12.24 -20.14
CA LEU A 418 -12.81 -10.91 -19.89
C LEU A 418 -12.21 -9.87 -20.83
N LEU A 419 -10.88 -9.85 -21.01
CA LEU A 419 -10.22 -8.91 -21.90
C LEU A 419 -10.65 -9.07 -23.36
N ARG A 420 -10.94 -10.29 -23.83
CA ARG A 420 -11.46 -10.52 -25.18
C ARG A 420 -12.90 -10.01 -25.31
N GLU A 421 -13.76 -10.29 -24.33
CA GLU A 421 -15.12 -9.76 -24.30
C GLU A 421 -15.14 -8.23 -24.33
N GLU A 422 -14.23 -7.60 -23.57
CA GLU A 422 -14.06 -6.15 -23.55
C GLU A 422 -13.59 -5.61 -24.90
N ALA A 423 -12.61 -6.26 -25.53
CA ALA A 423 -12.15 -5.89 -26.87
C ALA A 423 -13.29 -5.94 -27.91
N ASP A 424 -14.10 -7.00 -27.88
CA ASP A 424 -15.23 -7.14 -28.82
C ASP A 424 -16.34 -6.14 -28.54
N LEU A 425 -16.55 -5.77 -27.29
CA LEU A 425 -17.53 -4.74 -26.92
C LEU A 425 -17.07 -3.34 -27.36
N LEU A 426 -15.79 -3.01 -27.15
CA LEU A 426 -15.23 -1.71 -27.59
C LEU A 426 -15.38 -1.54 -29.11
N VAL A 427 -15.15 -2.59 -29.90
CA VAL A 427 -15.40 -2.55 -31.35
C VAL A 427 -16.86 -2.24 -31.66
N ARG A 428 -17.82 -2.85 -30.96
CA ARG A 428 -19.25 -2.57 -31.15
C ARG A 428 -19.67 -1.19 -30.70
N GLN A 429 -19.08 -0.65 -29.64
CA GLN A 429 -19.45 0.65 -29.05
C GLN A 429 -18.63 1.83 -29.59
N ARG A 430 -17.74 1.59 -30.56
CA ARG A 430 -16.83 2.62 -31.08
C ARG A 430 -17.55 3.88 -31.54
N SER A 431 -18.64 3.75 -32.33
CA SER A 431 -19.41 4.88 -32.83
C SER A 431 -20.07 5.69 -31.71
N ASP A 432 -20.59 5.01 -30.69
CA ASP A 432 -21.21 5.70 -29.54
C ASP A 432 -20.15 6.43 -28.72
N LEU A 433 -18.97 5.82 -28.52
CA LEU A 433 -17.84 6.43 -27.83
C LEU A 433 -17.18 7.59 -28.60
N MET A 434 -17.38 7.64 -29.93
CA MET A 434 -16.99 8.78 -30.78
C MET A 434 -18.04 9.88 -30.83
N GLY A 435 -19.22 9.67 -30.24
CA GLY A 435 -20.32 10.61 -30.33
C GLY A 435 -20.99 10.66 -31.70
N ASP A 436 -20.69 9.70 -32.60
CA ASP A 436 -21.26 9.63 -33.96
C ASP A 436 -22.68 9.05 -33.89
N ARG A 437 -23.60 9.76 -33.28
CA ARG A 437 -25.05 9.47 -33.39
C ARG A 437 -25.50 9.86 -34.79
N ARG A 438 -25.23 9.06 -35.81
CA ARG A 438 -25.89 9.13 -37.09
C ARG A 438 -27.28 8.51 -37.00
N GLY A 439 -28.33 9.36 -37.07
CA GLY A 439 -29.59 9.02 -37.70
C GLY A 439 -30.49 8.01 -37.02
N ALA A 440 -31.05 8.37 -35.89
CA ALA A 440 -32.32 7.81 -35.42
C ALA A 440 -33.41 8.88 -35.33
N ARG A 441 -33.43 9.81 -36.29
CA ARG A 441 -34.52 10.76 -36.48
C ARG A 441 -34.70 10.95 -37.97
N ASP A 442 -35.43 10.06 -38.64
CA ASP A 442 -36.16 10.33 -39.92
C ASP A 442 -37.01 9.13 -40.36
N GLU A 443 -37.73 8.50 -39.44
CA GLU A 443 -38.82 7.59 -39.81
C GLU A 443 -40.05 7.80 -38.92
N GLN A 444 -40.48 9.05 -38.80
CA GLN A 444 -41.85 9.33 -38.31
C GLN A 444 -42.26 10.74 -38.74
N SER A 445 -42.50 10.94 -40.02
CA SER A 445 -43.38 11.99 -40.48
C SER A 445 -43.83 11.70 -41.91
N ASP A 446 -44.84 10.86 -42.05
CA ASP A 446 -45.76 10.95 -43.15
C ASP A 446 -47.18 10.92 -42.60
N PRO A 447 -47.85 12.06 -42.45
CA PRO A 447 -49.28 12.06 -42.26
C PRO A 447 -49.92 12.07 -43.65
N ALA A 448 -50.37 10.91 -44.09
CA ALA A 448 -51.25 10.82 -45.23
C ALA A 448 -52.50 11.66 -45.03
N VAL A 449 -52.61 12.66 -45.87
CA VAL A 449 -53.85 13.40 -46.16
C VAL A 449 -54.78 12.47 -46.93
N GLY A 450 -56.02 12.38 -46.49
CA GLY A 450 -57.12 11.74 -47.16
C GLY A 450 -58.40 12.01 -46.44
#